data_b1111b4bdb3c79e9a33b210061e9e8ac
#
_entry.id   b1111b4bdb3c79e9a33b210061e9e8ac
#
_cell.length_a   1.000
_cell.length_b   1.000
_cell.length_c   1.000
_cell.angle_alpha   90.00
_cell.angle_beta   90.00
_cell.angle_gamma   90.00
#
_symmetry.space_group_name_H-M   'P 1'
#
loop_
_entity.id
_entity.type
_entity.pdbx_description
1 polymer ?
#
loop_
_entity_poly.entity_id
_entity_poly.type
_entity_poly.pdbx_seq_one_letter_code
_entity_poly.pdbx_strand_id
1 'polypeptide(L)'
;AAKNEAVEAFPVPEGLDEAEAKAYGKRVKAVIGGIVKEGERESILSGRRADGRVSDSIRPITIDVGVLPRVHGSVLFTRGETQALGIVTLGGIEDQQIIDGLMPVSRKRFLLHYSFPPFSVGECKRLGGPGRREIGHGMLAERGVEPVLPTKEEFPYTMRVTSEILESNGSSSMASACAATLSMMDAGVPIKQPVAGIAMGLVMEGEKYAVLSDILGSEDACGDMDFKVVGTGRGITALQMDIKCDGLTREIMS
;
A
#
# COMPACT_ATOMS: atom_id res chain seq x y z
N ALA A 1 14.98 -8.26 14.91
CA ALA A 1 15.91 -8.74 15.95
C ALA A 1 16.17 -10.23 15.78
N ALA A 2 15.22 -11.14 16.07
CA ALA A 2 15.42 -12.62 16.06
C ALA A 2 16.05 -13.20 14.77
N LYS A 3 15.66 -12.71 13.59
CA LYS A 3 16.24 -13.15 12.31
C LYS A 3 17.71 -12.79 12.17
N ASN A 4 18.12 -11.63 12.67
CA ASN A 4 19.53 -11.22 12.64
C ASN A 4 20.36 -12.01 13.64
N GLU A 5 19.86 -12.26 14.85
CA GLU A 5 20.48 -13.10 15.86
C GLU A 5 20.67 -14.54 15.34
N ALA A 6 19.65 -15.08 14.66
CA ALA A 6 19.77 -16.40 14.03
C ALA A 6 20.83 -16.43 12.93
N VAL A 7 20.99 -15.37 12.14
CA VAL A 7 22.06 -15.28 11.13
C VAL A 7 23.43 -15.20 11.77
N GLU A 8 23.58 -14.46 12.88
CA GLU A 8 24.84 -14.33 13.62
C GLU A 8 25.29 -15.65 14.27
N ALA A 9 24.35 -16.56 14.57
CA ALA A 9 24.68 -17.90 15.07
C ALA A 9 25.40 -18.80 14.03
N PHE A 10 25.42 -18.37 12.74
CA PHE A 10 26.13 -19.09 11.66
C PHE A 10 27.24 -18.20 11.08
N PRO A 11 28.38 -18.05 11.78
CA PRO A 11 29.48 -17.24 11.30
C PRO A 11 30.07 -17.83 10.01
N VAL A 12 30.66 -16.94 9.22
CA VAL A 12 31.35 -17.36 7.98
C VAL A 12 32.51 -18.29 8.33
N PRO A 13 32.62 -19.50 7.74
CA PRO A 13 33.73 -20.40 7.97
C PRO A 13 35.07 -19.75 7.60
N GLU A 14 36.12 -20.09 8.35
CA GLU A 14 37.50 -19.68 8.03
C GLU A 14 37.97 -20.30 6.70
N GLY A 15 38.79 -19.58 5.95
CA GLY A 15 39.41 -20.06 4.71
C GLY A 15 38.62 -19.79 3.42
N LEU A 16 37.46 -19.15 3.49
CA LEU A 16 36.72 -18.74 2.29
C LEU A 16 37.27 -17.42 1.75
N ASP A 17 37.28 -17.27 0.43
CA ASP A 17 37.53 -15.98 -0.18
C ASP A 17 36.33 -14.99 0.01
N GLU A 18 36.51 -13.72 -0.37
CA GLU A 18 35.49 -12.69 -0.17
C GLU A 18 34.17 -13.01 -0.92
N ALA A 19 34.26 -13.58 -2.12
CA ALA A 19 33.09 -13.94 -2.93
C ALA A 19 32.35 -15.14 -2.33
N GLU A 20 33.08 -16.14 -1.88
CA GLU A 20 32.57 -17.34 -1.20
C GLU A 20 31.91 -16.97 0.14
N ALA A 21 32.58 -16.15 0.94
CA ALA A 21 32.05 -15.62 2.21
C ALA A 21 30.73 -14.88 2.02
N LYS A 22 30.64 -14.02 1.01
CA LYS A 22 29.41 -13.30 0.63
C LYS A 22 28.31 -14.26 0.16
N ALA A 23 28.66 -15.26 -0.63
CA ALA A 23 27.72 -16.29 -1.10
C ALA A 23 27.20 -17.15 0.06
N TYR A 24 28.06 -17.54 1.00
CA TYR A 24 27.69 -18.26 2.21
C TYR A 24 26.68 -17.43 3.04
N GLY A 25 26.99 -16.17 3.36
CA GLY A 25 26.10 -15.29 4.11
C GLY A 25 24.73 -15.10 3.43
N LYS A 26 24.69 -15.03 2.09
CA LYS A 26 23.41 -14.99 1.35
C LYS A 26 22.62 -16.28 1.51
N ARG A 27 23.28 -17.45 1.43
CA ARG A 27 22.61 -18.76 1.62
C ARG A 27 22.03 -18.90 3.02
N VAL A 28 22.80 -18.57 4.06
CA VAL A 28 22.33 -18.60 5.46
C VAL A 28 21.09 -17.72 5.62
N LYS A 29 21.14 -16.49 5.12
CA LYS A 29 19.99 -15.57 5.16
C LYS A 29 18.77 -16.11 4.41
N ALA A 30 18.97 -16.78 3.27
CA ALA A 30 17.89 -17.36 2.49
C ALA A 30 17.22 -18.53 3.22
N VAL A 31 18.02 -19.45 3.81
CA VAL A 31 17.51 -20.60 4.58
C VAL A 31 16.73 -20.13 5.80
N ILE A 32 17.31 -19.23 6.61
CA ILE A 32 16.61 -18.67 7.79
C ILE A 32 15.34 -17.92 7.35
N GLY A 33 15.43 -17.19 6.23
CA GLY A 33 14.26 -16.52 5.65
C GLY A 33 13.14 -17.49 5.26
N GLY A 34 13.50 -18.65 4.69
CA GLY A 34 12.56 -19.72 4.37
C GLY A 34 11.87 -20.30 5.61
N ILE A 35 12.66 -20.66 6.63
CA ILE A 35 12.13 -21.21 7.90
C ILE A 35 11.16 -20.22 8.57
N VAL A 36 11.52 -18.94 8.62
CA VAL A 36 10.63 -17.90 9.17
C VAL A 36 9.35 -17.79 8.37
N LYS A 37 9.44 -17.79 7.04
CA LYS A 37 8.28 -17.73 6.15
C LYS A 37 7.35 -18.95 6.36
N GLU A 38 7.89 -20.15 6.42
CA GLU A 38 7.12 -21.38 6.66
C GLU A 38 6.43 -21.34 8.02
N GLY A 39 7.14 -20.95 9.09
CA GLY A 39 6.57 -20.82 10.42
C GLY A 39 5.46 -19.75 10.51
N GLU A 40 5.60 -18.64 9.78
CA GLU A 40 4.55 -17.61 9.71
C GLU A 40 3.31 -18.13 8.97
N ARG A 41 3.47 -18.85 7.85
CA ARG A 41 2.38 -19.50 7.11
C ARG A 41 1.64 -20.52 7.97
N GLU A 42 2.38 -21.40 8.69
CA GLU A 42 1.79 -22.39 9.59
C GLU A 42 1.01 -21.72 10.74
N SER A 43 1.55 -20.67 11.30
CA SER A 43 0.89 -19.88 12.34
C SER A 43 -0.43 -19.27 11.82
N ILE A 44 -0.43 -18.67 10.62
CA ILE A 44 -1.63 -18.11 9.98
C ILE A 44 -2.68 -19.20 9.75
N LEU A 45 -2.30 -20.34 9.17
CA LEU A 45 -3.19 -21.47 8.91
C LEU A 45 -3.75 -22.12 10.20
N SER A 46 -3.08 -21.91 11.33
CA SER A 46 -3.56 -22.28 12.67
C SER A 46 -4.43 -21.21 13.33
N GLY A 47 -4.74 -20.10 12.62
CA GLY A 47 -5.59 -19.02 13.10
C GLY A 47 -4.88 -17.95 13.94
N ARG A 48 -3.54 -17.87 13.88
CA ARG A 48 -2.74 -16.89 14.64
C ARG A 48 -1.91 -16.03 13.72
N ARG A 49 -2.19 -14.74 13.64
CA ARG A 49 -1.37 -13.74 12.95
C ARG A 49 -0.22 -13.26 13.83
N ALA A 50 0.84 -12.71 13.19
CA ALA A 50 2.04 -12.24 13.89
C ALA A 50 1.76 -11.14 14.92
N ASP A 51 0.74 -10.32 14.70
CA ASP A 51 0.31 -9.23 15.61
C ASP A 51 -0.84 -9.64 16.56
N GLY A 52 -1.22 -10.91 16.55
CA GLY A 52 -2.27 -11.47 17.43
C GLY A 52 -3.72 -11.21 16.97
N ARG A 53 -3.93 -10.55 15.83
CA ARG A 53 -5.28 -10.37 15.26
C ARG A 53 -5.86 -11.68 14.73
N VAL A 54 -7.18 -11.75 14.66
CA VAL A 54 -7.90 -12.77 13.89
C VAL A 54 -7.94 -12.40 12.39
N SER A 55 -8.28 -13.36 11.55
CA SER A 55 -8.14 -13.24 10.08
C SER A 55 -8.90 -12.06 9.46
N ASP A 56 -10.07 -11.71 9.97
CA ASP A 56 -10.96 -10.65 9.48
C ASP A 56 -10.77 -9.30 10.20
N SER A 57 -9.86 -9.24 11.17
CA SER A 57 -9.63 -8.04 11.98
C SER A 57 -8.81 -6.99 11.22
N ILE A 58 -9.25 -5.74 11.30
CA ILE A 58 -8.56 -4.56 10.78
C ILE A 58 -7.80 -3.88 11.92
N ARG A 59 -6.60 -3.34 11.64
CA ARG A 59 -5.84 -2.54 12.61
C ARG A 59 -6.61 -1.29 13.03
N PRO A 60 -6.36 -0.76 14.23
CA PRO A 60 -6.96 0.50 14.67
C PRO A 60 -6.72 1.63 13.67
N ILE A 61 -7.77 2.39 13.37
CA ILE A 61 -7.72 3.54 12.47
C ILE A 61 -7.91 4.81 13.28
N THR A 62 -7.03 5.79 13.06
CA THR A 62 -7.19 7.16 13.55
C THR A 62 -7.11 8.13 12.39
N ILE A 63 -7.86 9.23 12.47
CA ILE A 63 -8.00 10.22 11.41
C ILE A 63 -7.96 11.61 12.05
N ASP A 64 -6.96 12.40 11.68
CA ASP A 64 -6.86 13.80 12.07
C ASP A 64 -7.03 14.66 10.82
N VAL A 65 -8.04 15.53 10.80
CA VAL A 65 -8.37 16.42 9.67
C VAL A 65 -7.84 17.83 9.91
N GLY A 66 -7.58 18.58 8.84
CA GLY A 66 -7.13 19.97 8.92
C GLY A 66 -5.75 20.13 9.55
N VAL A 67 -4.87 19.13 9.44
CA VAL A 67 -3.54 19.12 10.11
C VAL A 67 -2.57 20.17 9.56
N LEU A 68 -2.76 20.61 8.31
CA LEU A 68 -1.91 21.62 7.67
C LEU A 68 -2.70 22.90 7.42
N PRO A 69 -2.31 24.06 8.01
CA PRO A 69 -3.18 25.26 8.02
C PRO A 69 -3.16 26.06 6.71
N ARG A 70 -2.28 25.75 5.73
CA ARG A 70 -2.09 26.56 4.53
C ARG A 70 -2.46 25.86 3.23
N VAL A 71 -2.91 24.62 3.30
CA VAL A 71 -3.41 23.86 2.15
C VAL A 71 -4.93 23.94 2.08
N HIS A 72 -5.56 23.49 1.00
CA HIS A 72 -7.01 23.53 0.86
C HIS A 72 -7.72 22.45 1.67
N GLY A 73 -7.08 21.29 1.85
CA GLY A 73 -7.51 20.22 2.74
C GLY A 73 -6.35 19.31 3.09
N SER A 74 -6.37 18.75 4.28
CA SER A 74 -5.31 17.82 4.73
C SER A 74 -5.82 16.84 5.77
N VAL A 75 -5.32 15.61 5.71
CA VAL A 75 -5.69 14.53 6.62
C VAL A 75 -4.45 13.71 6.95
N LEU A 76 -4.27 13.42 8.23
CA LEU A 76 -3.37 12.37 8.68
C LEU A 76 -4.20 11.11 8.93
N PHE A 77 -4.05 10.13 8.06
CA PHE A 77 -4.68 8.81 8.15
C PHE A 77 -3.69 7.81 8.69
N THR A 78 -4.02 7.18 9.82
CA THR A 78 -3.19 6.15 10.45
C THR A 78 -3.98 4.86 10.57
N ARG A 79 -3.38 3.74 10.16
CA ARG A 79 -3.90 2.38 10.33
C ARG A 79 -2.80 1.51 10.93
N GLY A 80 -2.83 1.33 12.24
CA GLY A 80 -1.74 0.71 12.99
C GLY A 80 -0.41 1.41 12.68
N GLU A 81 0.55 0.67 12.15
CA GLU A 81 1.89 1.15 11.77
C GLU A 81 1.96 1.62 10.30
N THR A 82 0.86 2.07 9.72
CA THR A 82 0.84 2.66 8.37
C THR A 82 0.19 4.02 8.44
N GLN A 83 0.94 5.06 8.09
CA GLN A 83 0.51 6.45 8.20
C GLN A 83 0.69 7.17 6.86
N ALA A 84 -0.38 7.82 6.39
CA ALA A 84 -0.42 8.59 5.15
C ALA A 84 -0.94 10.01 5.42
N LEU A 85 -0.15 11.02 5.04
CA LEU A 85 -0.56 12.40 5.04
C LEU A 85 -1.13 12.75 3.67
N GLY A 86 -2.45 12.90 3.60
CA GLY A 86 -3.16 13.34 2.41
C GLY A 86 -3.27 14.86 2.38
N ILE A 87 -2.90 15.46 1.25
CA ILE A 87 -2.89 16.92 1.07
C ILE A 87 -3.60 17.26 -0.24
N VAL A 88 -4.55 18.18 -0.21
CA VAL A 88 -5.27 18.67 -1.40
C VAL A 88 -4.88 20.09 -1.72
N THR A 89 -4.55 20.31 -2.99
CA THR A 89 -4.36 21.63 -3.58
C THR A 89 -5.36 21.79 -4.74
N LEU A 90 -6.12 22.87 -4.72
CA LEU A 90 -7.06 23.26 -5.77
C LEU A 90 -6.42 24.33 -6.65
N GLY A 91 -6.57 24.20 -7.96
CA GLY A 91 -6.03 25.14 -8.93
C GLY A 91 -7.04 25.52 -10.01
N GLY A 92 -6.65 26.41 -10.90
CA GLY A 92 -7.42 26.82 -12.06
C GLY A 92 -7.36 25.83 -13.22
N ILE A 93 -7.94 26.19 -14.34
CA ILE A 93 -7.93 25.39 -15.57
C ILE A 93 -6.53 25.32 -16.20
N GLU A 94 -5.72 26.34 -15.96
CA GLU A 94 -4.32 26.45 -16.39
C GLU A 94 -3.40 25.47 -15.68
N ASP A 95 -3.79 25.01 -14.47
CA ASP A 95 -3.04 24.06 -13.66
C ASP A 95 -3.28 22.60 -14.06
N GLN A 96 -4.13 22.35 -15.07
CA GLN A 96 -4.37 21.00 -15.58
C GLN A 96 -3.11 20.44 -16.21
N GLN A 97 -2.81 19.18 -15.93
CA GLN A 97 -1.72 18.48 -16.58
C GLN A 97 -2.02 18.28 -18.06
N ILE A 98 -1.13 18.75 -18.92
CA ILE A 98 -1.17 18.48 -20.37
C ILE A 98 -0.51 17.12 -20.59
N ILE A 99 -1.22 16.21 -21.23
CA ILE A 99 -0.70 14.91 -21.66
C ILE A 99 -0.51 14.99 -23.17
N ASP A 100 0.75 15.07 -23.58
CA ASP A 100 1.19 15.12 -25.00
C ASP A 100 2.04 13.86 -25.26
N GLY A 101 1.52 12.94 -26.03
CA GLY A 101 2.13 11.66 -26.33
C GLY A 101 1.68 11.13 -27.69
N LEU A 102 1.64 9.81 -27.86
CA LEU A 102 1.21 9.16 -29.12
C LEU A 102 -0.30 9.32 -29.39
N MET A 103 -1.10 9.60 -28.38
CA MET A 103 -2.53 9.87 -28.49
C MET A 103 -2.75 11.39 -28.62
N PRO A 104 -3.95 11.82 -29.10
CA PRO A 104 -4.29 13.25 -29.12
C PRO A 104 -4.04 13.93 -27.78
N VAL A 105 -3.55 15.16 -27.81
CA VAL A 105 -3.30 15.96 -26.59
C VAL A 105 -4.56 16.03 -25.73
N SER A 106 -4.41 15.69 -24.49
CA SER A 106 -5.49 15.71 -23.51
C SER A 106 -5.10 16.48 -22.25
N ARG A 107 -6.09 16.86 -21.44
CA ARG A 107 -5.86 17.56 -20.19
C ARG A 107 -6.46 16.78 -19.03
N LYS A 108 -5.67 16.63 -17.99
CA LYS A 108 -6.04 15.90 -16.78
C LYS A 108 -6.25 16.90 -15.63
N ARG A 109 -7.44 16.91 -15.04
CA ARG A 109 -7.81 17.83 -13.96
C ARG A 109 -7.71 17.23 -12.56
N PHE A 110 -7.60 15.92 -12.47
CA PHE A 110 -7.35 15.20 -11.22
C PHE A 110 -6.00 14.51 -11.26
N LEU A 111 -5.17 14.78 -10.27
CA LEU A 111 -3.82 14.23 -10.14
C LEU A 111 -3.66 13.67 -8.73
N LEU A 112 -3.15 12.45 -8.62
CA LEU A 112 -2.76 11.89 -7.34
C LEU A 112 -1.27 11.53 -7.38
N HIS A 113 -0.48 12.22 -6.56
CA HIS A 113 0.94 11.97 -6.41
C HIS A 113 1.20 11.20 -5.11
N TYR A 114 1.77 10.04 -5.26
CA TYR A 114 2.14 9.15 -4.15
C TYR A 114 3.65 9.24 -3.92
N SER A 115 4.04 9.49 -2.70
CA SER A 115 5.43 9.58 -2.26
C SER A 115 5.69 8.54 -1.17
N PHE A 116 6.74 7.75 -1.37
CA PHE A 116 7.16 6.70 -0.45
C PHE A 116 8.64 6.88 -0.08
N PRO A 117 8.96 7.84 0.79
CA PRO A 117 10.34 8.11 1.17
C PRO A 117 10.92 6.93 1.97
N PRO A 118 12.24 6.70 1.88
CA PRO A 118 12.89 5.57 2.54
C PRO A 118 12.68 5.52 4.06
N PHE A 119 12.54 6.66 4.71
CA PHE A 119 12.30 6.72 6.14
C PHE A 119 10.99 6.09 6.58
N SER A 120 9.98 5.98 5.68
CA SER A 120 8.70 5.35 5.99
C SER A 120 8.81 3.88 6.36
N VAL A 121 9.90 3.24 6.01
CA VAL A 121 10.25 1.84 6.39
C VAL A 121 11.57 1.76 7.17
N GLY A 122 12.02 2.89 7.75
CA GLY A 122 13.25 2.96 8.55
C GLY A 122 14.55 2.82 7.74
N GLU A 123 14.50 3.02 6.41
CA GLU A 123 15.67 2.92 5.56
C GLU A 123 16.36 4.28 5.37
N CYS A 124 17.69 4.26 5.33
CA CYS A 124 18.50 5.40 4.98
C CYS A 124 19.01 5.25 3.54
N LYS A 125 18.35 5.91 2.59
CA LYS A 125 18.69 5.89 1.17
C LYS A 125 18.66 7.31 0.59
N ARG A 126 19.36 7.48 -0.56
CA ARG A 126 19.29 8.73 -1.32
C ARG A 126 17.87 8.94 -1.85
N LEU A 127 17.33 10.14 -1.67
CA LEU A 127 16.08 10.56 -2.29
C LEU A 127 16.31 10.77 -3.79
N GLY A 128 15.38 10.25 -4.60
CA GLY A 128 15.38 10.35 -6.06
C GLY A 128 14.00 10.72 -6.58
N GLY A 129 13.81 10.67 -7.88
CA GLY A 129 12.48 10.76 -8.50
C GLY A 129 11.65 9.49 -8.19
N PRO A 130 10.32 9.54 -8.43
CA PRO A 130 9.42 8.43 -8.13
C PRO A 130 9.79 7.17 -8.93
N GLY A 131 9.92 6.05 -8.22
CA GLY A 131 10.16 4.74 -8.81
C GLY A 131 8.89 4.13 -9.43
N ARG A 132 9.04 3.02 -10.16
CA ARG A 132 7.90 2.31 -10.78
C ARG A 132 6.83 1.89 -9.75
N ARG A 133 7.26 1.49 -8.54
CA ARG A 133 6.36 1.10 -7.45
C ARG A 133 5.50 2.29 -7.01
N GLU A 134 6.10 3.45 -6.85
CA GLU A 134 5.38 4.67 -6.45
C GLU A 134 4.38 5.11 -7.51
N ILE A 135 4.76 5.05 -8.79
CA ILE A 135 3.87 5.34 -9.91
C ILE A 135 2.68 4.37 -9.93
N GLY A 136 2.92 3.06 -9.78
CA GLY A 136 1.86 2.05 -9.75
C GLY A 136 0.91 2.19 -8.57
N HIS A 137 1.43 2.44 -7.36
CA HIS A 137 0.63 2.67 -6.16
C HIS A 137 -0.21 3.96 -6.25
N GLY A 138 0.40 5.03 -6.75
CA GLY A 138 -0.32 6.29 -7.01
C GLY A 138 -1.44 6.11 -8.02
N MET A 139 -1.18 5.41 -9.12
CA MET A 139 -2.17 5.13 -10.16
C MET A 139 -3.35 4.28 -9.64
N LEU A 140 -3.09 3.30 -8.77
CA LEU A 140 -4.15 2.50 -8.18
C LEU A 140 -5.07 3.37 -7.28
N ALA A 141 -4.49 4.18 -6.41
CA ALA A 141 -5.24 5.10 -5.56
C ALA A 141 -6.01 6.15 -6.39
N GLU A 142 -5.39 6.70 -7.43
CA GLU A 142 -6.01 7.66 -8.34
C GLU A 142 -7.24 7.07 -9.04
N ARG A 143 -7.10 5.89 -9.66
CA ARG A 143 -8.21 5.18 -10.32
C ARG A 143 -9.33 4.82 -9.35
N GLY A 144 -8.97 4.51 -8.10
CA GLY A 144 -9.96 4.21 -7.06
C GLY A 144 -10.84 5.40 -6.70
N VAL A 145 -10.26 6.59 -6.73
CA VAL A 145 -10.93 7.83 -6.31
C VAL A 145 -11.63 8.55 -7.49
N GLU A 146 -11.08 8.46 -8.70
CA GLU A 146 -11.57 9.19 -9.88
C GLU A 146 -13.07 9.04 -10.16
N PRO A 147 -13.70 7.85 -10.03
CA PRO A 147 -15.13 7.66 -10.31
C PRO A 147 -16.10 8.45 -9.40
N VAL A 148 -15.64 8.84 -8.22
CA VAL A 148 -16.45 9.57 -7.25
C VAL A 148 -16.31 11.08 -7.33
N LEU A 149 -15.43 11.57 -8.19
CA LEU A 149 -15.22 13.02 -8.35
C LEU A 149 -16.44 13.71 -8.93
N PRO A 150 -16.68 14.98 -8.57
CA PRO A 150 -17.70 15.82 -9.20
C PRO A 150 -17.35 16.06 -10.67
N THR A 151 -18.37 16.40 -11.47
CA THR A 151 -18.15 16.82 -12.85
C THR A 151 -17.45 18.19 -12.89
N LYS A 152 -16.98 18.58 -14.08
CA LYS A 152 -16.33 19.89 -14.25
C LYS A 152 -17.29 21.05 -14.02
N GLU A 153 -18.57 20.84 -14.34
CA GLU A 153 -19.64 21.82 -14.19
C GLU A 153 -20.00 22.02 -12.72
N GLU A 154 -19.98 20.94 -11.92
CA GLU A 154 -20.26 20.98 -10.48
C GLU A 154 -19.10 21.55 -9.66
N PHE A 155 -17.85 21.29 -10.10
CA PHE A 155 -16.65 21.71 -9.39
C PHE A 155 -15.52 22.02 -10.39
N PRO A 156 -15.40 23.27 -10.87
CA PRO A 156 -14.54 23.63 -12.01
C PRO A 156 -13.03 23.72 -11.68
N TYR A 157 -12.61 23.23 -10.55
CA TYR A 157 -11.20 23.29 -10.13
C TYR A 157 -10.39 22.09 -10.62
N THR A 158 -9.11 22.31 -10.85
CA THR A 158 -8.10 21.26 -10.93
C THR A 158 -7.77 20.79 -9.53
N MET A 159 -7.79 19.48 -9.30
CA MET A 159 -7.57 18.86 -8.00
C MET A 159 -6.25 18.10 -8.02
N ARG A 160 -5.31 18.50 -7.18
CA ARG A 160 -4.07 17.76 -6.94
C ARG A 160 -4.08 17.21 -5.52
N VAL A 161 -4.03 15.90 -5.41
CA VAL A 161 -3.84 15.19 -4.15
C VAL A 161 -2.37 14.74 -4.06
N THR A 162 -1.73 15.02 -2.97
CA THR A 162 -0.42 14.46 -2.62
C THR A 162 -0.60 13.54 -1.42
N SER A 163 -0.12 12.31 -1.53
CA SER A 163 -0.09 11.35 -0.43
C SER A 163 1.34 11.07 -0.04
N GLU A 164 1.74 11.58 1.11
CA GLU A 164 3.06 11.36 1.70
C GLU A 164 2.97 10.22 2.72
N ILE A 165 3.72 9.14 2.50
CA ILE A 165 3.75 8.01 3.42
C ILE A 165 4.80 8.27 4.49
N LEU A 166 4.35 8.42 5.74
CA LEU A 166 5.20 8.73 6.88
C LEU A 166 5.71 7.47 7.56
N GLU A 167 4.87 6.42 7.59
CA GLU A 167 5.21 5.10 8.12
C GLU A 167 4.47 4.02 7.33
N SER A 168 5.08 2.83 7.14
CA SER A 168 4.46 1.77 6.39
C SER A 168 4.80 0.37 6.90
N ASN A 169 3.76 -0.35 7.32
CA ASN A 169 3.76 -1.80 7.54
C ASN A 169 2.53 -2.43 6.88
N GLY A 170 2.57 -2.57 5.56
CA GLY A 170 1.51 -3.15 4.72
C GLY A 170 0.54 -2.13 4.16
N SER A 171 0.33 -2.25 2.86
CA SER A 171 -0.62 -1.51 2.00
C SER A 171 -0.77 -0.01 2.21
N SER A 172 0.31 0.72 2.00
CA SER A 172 0.32 2.18 1.99
C SER A 172 -0.52 2.80 0.85
N SER A 173 -0.68 2.09 -0.29
CA SER A 173 -1.57 2.54 -1.39
C SER A 173 -3.05 2.59 -0.98
N MET A 174 -3.50 1.66 -0.14
CA MET A 174 -4.87 1.67 0.39
C MET A 174 -5.05 2.77 1.45
N ALA A 175 -4.05 3.00 2.27
CA ALA A 175 -4.03 4.17 3.17
C ALA A 175 -4.09 5.48 2.36
N SER A 176 -3.39 5.56 1.21
CA SER A 176 -3.43 6.72 0.31
C SER A 176 -4.82 6.95 -0.30
N ALA A 177 -5.53 5.90 -0.70
CA ALA A 177 -6.89 6.03 -1.22
C ALA A 177 -7.85 6.59 -0.15
N CYS A 178 -7.72 6.11 1.10
CA CYS A 178 -8.48 6.63 2.24
C CYS A 178 -8.10 8.09 2.55
N ALA A 179 -6.81 8.40 2.65
CA ALA A 179 -6.32 9.75 2.91
C ALA A 179 -6.74 10.74 1.81
N ALA A 180 -6.70 10.32 0.54
CA ALA A 180 -7.11 11.13 -0.60
C ALA A 180 -8.59 11.53 -0.52
N THR A 181 -9.47 10.55 -0.28
CA THR A 181 -10.91 10.85 -0.17
C THR A 181 -11.21 11.77 1.01
N LEU A 182 -10.59 11.52 2.17
CA LEU A 182 -10.80 12.32 3.39
C LEU A 182 -10.26 13.75 3.23
N SER A 183 -9.06 13.91 2.65
CA SER A 183 -8.48 15.24 2.42
C SER A 183 -9.25 16.04 1.38
N MET A 184 -9.88 15.41 0.39
CA MET A 184 -10.79 16.09 -0.54
C MET A 184 -12.08 16.51 0.16
N MET A 185 -12.63 15.71 1.07
CA MET A 185 -13.78 16.11 1.89
C MET A 185 -13.45 17.31 2.78
N ASP A 186 -12.26 17.34 3.40
CA ASP A 186 -11.76 18.47 4.19
C ASP A 186 -11.59 19.74 3.32
N ALA A 187 -11.17 19.58 2.06
CA ALA A 187 -11.07 20.67 1.09
C ALA A 187 -12.43 21.16 0.54
N GLY A 188 -13.55 20.57 0.96
CA GLY A 188 -14.89 20.92 0.48
C GLY A 188 -15.20 20.44 -0.95
N VAL A 189 -14.44 19.46 -1.48
CA VAL A 189 -14.74 18.86 -2.78
C VAL A 189 -16.02 18.03 -2.67
N PRO A 190 -17.08 18.29 -3.47
CA PRO A 190 -18.33 17.55 -3.40
C PRO A 190 -18.25 16.18 -4.07
N ILE A 191 -17.45 15.27 -3.46
CA ILE A 191 -17.35 13.90 -3.94
C ILE A 191 -18.69 13.17 -3.79
N LYS A 192 -19.01 12.28 -4.74
CA LYS A 192 -20.30 11.56 -4.77
C LYS A 192 -20.47 10.62 -3.58
N GLN A 193 -19.41 9.97 -3.16
CA GLN A 193 -19.34 9.08 -2.00
C GLN A 193 -17.89 8.95 -1.48
N PRO A 194 -17.68 8.74 -0.17
CA PRO A 194 -16.36 8.42 0.33
C PRO A 194 -15.88 7.07 -0.21
N VAL A 195 -14.58 7.01 -0.48
CA VAL A 195 -13.89 5.82 -0.96
C VAL A 195 -13.05 5.24 0.17
N ALA A 196 -13.06 3.93 0.32
CA ALA A 196 -12.16 3.22 1.21
C ALA A 196 -11.35 2.17 0.44
N GLY A 197 -10.15 1.86 0.93
CA GLY A 197 -9.29 0.84 0.35
C GLY A 197 -8.80 -0.14 1.41
N ILE A 198 -8.72 -1.43 1.06
CA ILE A 198 -8.20 -2.49 1.92
C ILE A 198 -7.30 -3.43 1.11
N ALA A 199 -6.30 -4.01 1.78
CA ALA A 199 -5.50 -5.10 1.25
C ALA A 199 -5.86 -6.40 1.94
N MET A 200 -6.21 -7.39 1.13
CA MET A 200 -6.51 -8.75 1.54
C MET A 200 -5.37 -9.67 1.17
N GLY A 201 -5.16 -10.72 1.94
CA GLY A 201 -4.16 -11.74 1.66
C GLY A 201 -4.76 -13.14 1.67
N LEU A 202 -4.02 -14.08 1.09
CA LEU A 202 -4.33 -15.51 1.12
C LEU A 202 -3.07 -16.28 1.48
N VAL A 203 -3.22 -17.22 2.40
CA VAL A 203 -2.22 -18.27 2.64
C VAL A 203 -2.90 -19.61 2.41
N MET A 204 -2.32 -20.46 1.57
CA MET A 204 -2.90 -21.74 1.18
C MET A 204 -1.86 -22.86 1.20
N GLU A 205 -2.18 -23.99 1.83
CA GLU A 205 -1.38 -25.22 1.83
C GLU A 205 -2.29 -26.44 1.55
N GLY A 206 -2.22 -26.95 0.33
CA GLY A 206 -3.12 -27.99 -0.14
C GLY A 206 -4.57 -27.52 -0.13
N GLU A 207 -5.44 -28.19 0.65
CA GLU A 207 -6.85 -27.82 0.80
C GLU A 207 -7.11 -26.79 1.93
N LYS A 208 -6.11 -26.53 2.77
CA LYS A 208 -6.25 -25.56 3.86
C LYS A 208 -5.91 -24.16 3.36
N TYR A 209 -6.75 -23.21 3.70
CA TYR A 209 -6.49 -21.80 3.38
C TYR A 209 -6.96 -20.86 4.48
N ALA A 210 -6.37 -19.69 4.50
CA ALA A 210 -6.78 -18.57 5.35
C ALA A 210 -6.80 -17.28 4.52
N VAL A 211 -7.94 -16.59 4.51
CA VAL A 211 -8.10 -15.25 3.94
C VAL A 211 -7.87 -14.24 5.04
N LEU A 212 -7.02 -13.25 4.78
CA LEU A 212 -6.62 -12.24 5.75
C LEU A 212 -7.10 -10.86 5.32
N SER A 213 -7.72 -10.13 6.24
CA SER A 213 -8.05 -8.71 6.06
C SER A 213 -6.94 -7.82 6.60
N ASP A 214 -6.66 -6.71 5.91
CA ASP A 214 -5.66 -5.72 6.30
C ASP A 214 -4.30 -6.34 6.62
N ILE A 215 -3.66 -6.89 5.59
CA ILE A 215 -2.39 -7.61 5.71
C ILE A 215 -1.22 -6.71 6.08
N LEU A 216 -0.31 -7.27 6.89
CA LEU A 216 1.01 -6.72 7.18
C LEU A 216 1.98 -6.95 6.02
N GLY A 217 3.11 -6.22 6.03
CA GLY A 217 4.16 -6.42 5.03
C GLY A 217 4.80 -7.82 5.07
N SER A 218 4.87 -8.47 6.22
CA SER A 218 5.33 -9.86 6.35
C SER A 218 4.33 -10.85 5.75
N GLU A 219 3.04 -10.63 5.97
CA GLU A 219 1.95 -11.46 5.44
C GLU A 219 1.84 -11.34 3.90
N ASP A 220 2.05 -10.15 3.32
CA ASP A 220 2.20 -9.94 1.88
C ASP A 220 3.39 -10.76 1.32
N ALA A 221 4.54 -10.72 2.01
CA ALA A 221 5.74 -11.43 1.59
C ALA A 221 5.59 -12.96 1.66
N CYS A 222 4.89 -13.50 2.68
CA CYS A 222 4.70 -14.93 2.86
C CYS A 222 3.46 -15.48 2.15
N GLY A 223 2.47 -14.64 1.81
CA GLY A 223 1.20 -15.03 1.24
C GLY A 223 1.26 -15.49 -0.22
N ASP A 224 0.18 -16.13 -0.66
CA ASP A 224 -0.05 -16.64 -2.02
C ASP A 224 -0.90 -15.71 -2.88
N MET A 225 -1.53 -14.71 -2.25
CA MET A 225 -2.26 -13.62 -2.92
C MET A 225 -2.10 -12.31 -2.16
N ASP A 226 -1.92 -11.23 -2.90
CA ASP A 226 -2.10 -9.83 -2.48
C ASP A 226 -3.26 -9.24 -3.31
N PHE A 227 -4.36 -8.92 -2.66
CA PHE A 227 -5.56 -8.42 -3.31
C PHE A 227 -5.97 -7.08 -2.71
N LYS A 228 -5.74 -6.01 -3.46
CA LYS A 228 -6.09 -4.65 -3.08
C LYS A 228 -7.39 -4.24 -3.73
N VAL A 229 -8.33 -3.80 -2.92
CA VAL A 229 -9.65 -3.34 -3.35
C VAL A 229 -9.89 -1.93 -2.87
N VAL A 230 -10.35 -1.09 -3.78
CA VAL A 230 -10.81 0.27 -3.50
C VAL A 230 -12.26 0.38 -3.93
N GLY A 231 -13.10 0.98 -3.11
CA GLY A 231 -14.51 1.06 -3.43
C GLY A 231 -15.32 1.98 -2.52
N THR A 232 -16.60 2.03 -2.83
CA THR A 232 -17.64 2.75 -2.08
C THR A 232 -18.69 1.77 -1.58
N GLY A 233 -19.66 2.22 -0.82
CA GLY A 233 -20.82 1.41 -0.46
C GLY A 233 -21.67 0.92 -1.66
N ARG A 234 -21.42 1.44 -2.87
CA ARG A 234 -22.14 1.03 -4.11
C ARG A 234 -21.38 -0.01 -4.94
N GLY A 235 -20.06 -0.14 -4.75
CA GLY A 235 -19.26 -1.09 -5.50
C GLY A 235 -17.79 -0.72 -5.57
N ILE A 236 -17.04 -1.60 -6.21
CA ILE A 236 -15.59 -1.51 -6.40
C ILE A 236 -15.29 -0.47 -7.48
N THR A 237 -14.35 0.42 -7.21
CA THR A 237 -13.88 1.46 -8.14
C THR A 237 -12.50 1.12 -8.74
N ALA A 238 -11.66 0.40 -8.00
CA ALA A 238 -10.40 -0.14 -8.52
C ALA A 238 -10.03 -1.41 -7.76
N LEU A 239 -9.28 -2.29 -8.42
CA LEU A 239 -8.69 -3.47 -7.81
C LEU A 239 -7.32 -3.77 -8.41
N GLN A 240 -6.46 -4.39 -7.62
CA GLN A 240 -5.22 -5.00 -8.05
C GLN A 240 -5.11 -6.35 -7.35
N MET A 241 -4.84 -7.40 -8.12
CA MET A 241 -4.62 -8.75 -7.58
C MET A 241 -3.31 -9.29 -8.11
N ASP A 242 -2.48 -9.79 -7.21
CA ASP A 242 -1.26 -10.53 -7.51
C ASP A 242 -1.38 -11.91 -6.85
N ILE A 243 -1.33 -12.97 -7.65
CA ILE A 243 -1.46 -14.37 -7.18
C ILE A 243 -0.21 -15.16 -7.52
N LYS A 244 0.22 -15.99 -6.58
CA LYS A 244 1.37 -16.89 -6.70
C LYS A 244 0.95 -18.37 -6.75
N CYS A 245 -0.36 -18.63 -6.77
CA CYS A 245 -0.99 -19.95 -6.88
C CYS A 245 -1.64 -20.15 -8.25
N ASP A 246 -2.01 -21.39 -8.59
CA ASP A 246 -2.56 -21.76 -9.90
C ASP A 246 -3.97 -21.20 -10.17
N GLY A 247 -4.61 -20.60 -9.19
CA GLY A 247 -5.93 -19.99 -9.31
C GLY A 247 -6.65 -19.88 -7.98
N LEU A 248 -7.80 -19.21 -8.00
CA LEU A 248 -8.65 -18.99 -6.82
C LEU A 248 -10.02 -19.63 -7.06
N THR A 249 -10.56 -20.27 -6.04
CA THR A 249 -11.95 -20.76 -6.08
C THR A 249 -12.93 -19.60 -5.88
N ARG A 250 -14.18 -19.80 -6.32
CA ARG A 250 -15.24 -18.81 -6.10
C ARG A 250 -15.51 -18.58 -4.62
N GLU A 251 -15.32 -19.59 -3.79
CA GLU A 251 -15.49 -19.52 -2.33
C GLU A 251 -14.43 -18.57 -1.71
N ILE A 252 -13.17 -18.74 -2.07
CA ILE A 252 -12.07 -17.86 -1.61
C ILE A 252 -12.34 -16.40 -2.03
N MET A 253 -12.79 -16.19 -3.27
CA MET A 253 -13.12 -14.84 -3.77
C MET A 253 -14.34 -14.23 -3.07
N SER A 254 -15.28 -15.02 -2.62
CA SER A 254 -16.49 -14.56 -1.91
C SER A 254 -16.21 -14.24 -0.46
#